data_d52fab5efdd65f387358fced372a3068
#
_entry.id   d52fab5efdd65f387358fced372a3068
#
_cell.length_a   1.000
_cell.length_b   1.000
_cell.length_c   1.000
_cell.angle_alpha   90.00
_cell.angle_beta   90.00
_cell.angle_gamma   90.00
#
_symmetry.space_group_name_H-M   'P 1'
#
loop_
_entity.id
_entity.type
_entity.pdbx_description
1 polymer ?
#
loop_
_entity_poly.entity_id
_entity_poly.type
_entity_poly.pdbx_seq_one_letter_code
_entity_poly.pdbx_strand_id
1 'polypeptide(L)'
;MSEFAARRVMMVDTQVRPSDVTKFPIIDAMLSVPRETFVPDARREAAYVGENLPLTPGRVVLEPRTLAKLLDALDVQPTELVLTIGCGLGYSAAVIARLAETVVAVEEDEGLAADAQRILSEEGVDNAVV
;
A
#
# COMPACT_ATOMS: atom_id res chain seq x y z
N MET A 1 14.05 -6.95 14.98
CA MET A 1 13.42 -6.38 13.77
C MET A 1 13.83 -7.22 12.57
N SER A 2 12.89 -7.63 11.74
CA SER A 2 13.21 -8.37 10.52
C SER A 2 13.91 -7.45 9.52
N GLU A 3 14.58 -8.06 8.52
CA GLU A 3 15.22 -7.29 7.46
C GLU A 3 14.21 -6.42 6.70
N PHE A 4 13.03 -6.97 6.38
CA PHE A 4 11.98 -6.20 5.70
C PHE A 4 11.44 -5.07 6.59
N ALA A 5 11.29 -5.30 7.88
CA ALA A 5 10.86 -4.23 8.79
C ALA A 5 11.88 -3.10 8.85
N ALA A 6 13.18 -3.41 8.85
CA ALA A 6 14.24 -2.41 8.79
C ALA A 6 14.21 -1.61 7.48
N ARG A 7 14.01 -2.30 6.35
CA ARG A 7 13.86 -1.65 5.04
C ARG A 7 12.62 -0.77 4.98
N ARG A 8 11.55 -1.15 5.65
CA ARG A 8 10.31 -0.37 5.73
C ARG A 8 10.53 0.95 6.48
N VAL A 9 11.23 0.91 7.60
CA VAL A 9 11.62 2.12 8.33
C VAL A 9 12.46 3.02 7.44
N MET A 10 13.44 2.45 6.74
CA MET A 10 14.30 3.19 5.81
C MET A 10 13.48 3.86 4.70
N MET A 11 12.50 3.14 4.13
CA MET A 11 11.60 3.68 3.11
C MET A 11 10.86 4.92 3.64
N VAL A 12 10.29 4.84 4.83
CA VAL A 12 9.57 5.98 5.43
C VAL A 12 10.53 7.15 5.66
N ASP A 13 11.71 6.89 6.20
CA ASP A 13 12.68 7.94 6.54
C ASP A 13 13.30 8.60 5.31
N THR A 14 13.50 7.88 4.21
CA THR A 14 14.21 8.38 3.03
C THR A 14 13.31 8.74 1.86
N GLN A 15 12.08 8.24 1.80
CA GLN A 15 11.18 8.44 0.66
C GLN A 15 9.91 9.20 1.03
N VAL A 16 9.34 8.95 2.20
CA VAL A 16 8.05 9.53 2.61
C VAL A 16 8.24 10.86 3.33
N ARG A 17 8.98 10.87 4.44
CA ARG A 17 9.21 12.09 5.22
C ARG A 17 9.89 13.22 4.42
N PRO A 18 10.93 12.95 3.59
CA PRO A 18 11.56 14.01 2.81
C PRO A 18 10.68 14.55 1.68
N SER A 19 9.56 13.88 1.37
CA SER A 19 8.59 14.35 0.38
C SER A 19 7.53 15.27 0.97
N ASP A 20 7.77 15.77 2.16
CA ASP A 20 6.87 16.68 2.87
C ASP A 20 5.55 16.02 3.30
N VAL A 21 5.58 14.71 3.52
CA VAL A 21 4.46 13.96 4.08
C VAL A 21 4.77 13.73 5.56
N THR A 22 4.08 14.46 6.42
CA THR A 22 4.37 14.49 7.86
C THR A 22 3.18 14.09 8.74
N LYS A 23 2.01 13.81 8.15
CA LYS A 23 0.83 13.40 8.90
C LYS A 23 1.08 12.03 9.55
N PHE A 24 0.99 11.99 10.89
CA PHE A 24 1.27 10.78 11.66
C PHE A 24 0.47 9.57 11.18
N PRO A 25 -0.84 9.67 10.88
CA PRO A 25 -1.60 8.49 10.43
C PRO A 25 -1.02 7.86 9.16
N ILE A 26 -0.58 8.66 8.19
CA ILE A 26 0.01 8.15 6.95
C ILE A 26 1.35 7.46 7.25
N ILE A 27 2.20 8.11 8.04
CA ILE A 27 3.49 7.55 8.44
C ILE A 27 3.31 6.25 9.19
N ASP A 28 2.40 6.21 10.17
CA ASP A 28 2.11 5.02 10.96
C ASP A 28 1.58 3.88 10.07
N ALA A 29 0.67 4.18 9.13
CA ALA A 29 0.15 3.19 8.19
C ALA A 29 1.27 2.59 7.35
N MET A 30 2.15 3.41 6.80
CA MET A 30 3.24 2.94 5.94
C MET A 30 4.34 2.22 6.72
N LEU A 31 4.50 2.51 8.00
CA LEU A 31 5.39 1.73 8.89
C LEU A 31 4.79 0.37 9.26
N SER A 32 3.47 0.25 9.27
CA SER A 32 2.76 -0.93 9.77
C SER A 32 2.46 -1.97 8.69
N VAL A 33 2.20 -1.53 7.45
CA VAL A 33 1.81 -2.43 6.36
C VAL A 33 3.04 -3.10 5.75
N PRO A 34 3.10 -4.44 5.73
CA PRO A 34 4.25 -5.16 5.15
C PRO A 34 4.17 -5.15 3.62
N ARG A 35 4.73 -4.12 3.00
CA ARG A 35 4.70 -3.94 1.55
C ARG A 35 5.21 -5.15 0.78
N GLU A 36 6.18 -5.87 1.33
CA GLU A 36 6.76 -7.06 0.68
C GLU A 36 5.74 -8.18 0.42
N THR A 37 4.61 -8.19 1.13
CA THR A 37 3.56 -9.19 0.91
C THR A 37 2.59 -8.80 -0.20
N PHE A 38 2.62 -7.54 -0.63
CA PHE A 38 1.71 -6.97 -1.63
C PHE A 38 2.38 -6.71 -2.98
N VAL A 39 3.52 -7.33 -3.22
CA VAL A 39 4.24 -7.26 -4.49
C VAL A 39 4.39 -8.67 -5.05
N PRO A 40 4.61 -8.83 -6.36
CA PRO A 40 4.89 -10.16 -6.93
C PRO A 40 6.10 -10.79 -6.24
N ASP A 41 6.08 -12.11 -6.03
CA ASP A 41 7.14 -12.83 -5.33
C ASP A 41 8.52 -12.54 -5.93
N ALA A 42 8.62 -12.44 -7.23
CA ALA A 42 9.86 -12.12 -7.93
C ALA A 42 10.39 -10.71 -7.63
N ARG A 43 9.55 -9.82 -7.08
CA ARG A 43 9.88 -8.43 -6.75
C ARG A 43 10.03 -8.18 -5.26
N ARG A 44 9.89 -9.21 -4.43
CA ARG A 44 9.86 -9.06 -2.97
C ARG A 44 11.12 -8.37 -2.44
N GLU A 45 12.29 -8.74 -2.95
CA GLU A 45 13.55 -8.12 -2.53
C GLU A 45 13.64 -6.63 -2.89
N ALA A 46 12.90 -6.18 -3.91
CA ALA A 46 12.85 -4.79 -4.35
C ALA A 46 11.65 -4.01 -3.79
N ALA A 47 10.88 -4.60 -2.87
CA ALA A 47 9.62 -4.02 -2.39
C ALA A 47 9.76 -2.59 -1.86
N TYR A 48 10.90 -2.25 -1.28
CA TYR A 48 11.12 -0.97 -0.62
C TYR A 48 12.01 0.00 -1.39
N VAL A 49 12.35 -0.31 -2.64
CA VAL A 49 13.08 0.65 -3.49
C VAL A 49 12.17 1.81 -3.88
N GLY A 50 12.76 2.96 -4.16
CA GLY A 50 12.02 4.17 -4.52
C GLY A 50 11.60 4.22 -6.00
N GLU A 51 11.05 3.14 -6.51
CA GLU A 51 10.64 3.00 -7.91
C GLU A 51 9.30 2.30 -8.02
N ASN A 52 8.62 2.52 -9.16
CA ASN A 52 7.47 1.70 -9.53
C ASN A 52 7.93 0.28 -9.83
N LEU A 53 7.24 -0.71 -9.29
CA LEU A 53 7.59 -2.12 -9.51
C LEU A 53 6.68 -2.72 -10.59
N PRO A 54 7.24 -3.46 -11.57
CA PRO A 54 6.41 -4.15 -12.55
C PRO A 54 5.41 -5.11 -11.88
N LEU A 55 4.15 -5.03 -12.26
CA LEU A 55 3.07 -5.89 -11.75
C LEU A 55 2.60 -6.85 -12.83
N THR A 56 2.08 -6.31 -13.93
CA THR A 56 1.70 -7.01 -15.15
C THR A 56 2.05 -6.10 -16.33
N PRO A 57 1.99 -6.57 -17.59
CA PRO A 57 2.27 -5.72 -18.73
C PRO A 57 1.44 -4.42 -18.70
N GLY A 58 2.13 -3.28 -18.68
CA GLY A 58 1.50 -1.96 -18.64
C GLY A 58 1.02 -1.52 -17.26
N ARG A 59 1.28 -2.30 -16.21
CA ARG A 59 0.85 -1.96 -14.84
C ARG A 59 2.00 -2.07 -13.85
N VAL A 60 1.93 -1.26 -12.81
CA VAL A 60 2.97 -1.20 -11.77
C VAL A 60 2.34 -1.19 -10.37
N VAL A 61 3.14 -1.60 -9.39
CA VAL A 61 2.91 -1.24 -7.99
C VAL A 61 3.54 0.13 -7.81
N LEU A 62 2.74 1.11 -7.44
CA LEU A 62 3.15 2.51 -7.39
C LEU A 62 4.28 2.74 -6.38
N GLU A 63 5.24 3.57 -6.71
CA GLU A 63 6.34 3.90 -5.79
C GLU A 63 5.82 4.51 -4.49
N PRO A 64 6.49 4.26 -3.35
CA PRO A 64 5.99 4.71 -2.04
C PRO A 64 5.81 6.21 -1.92
N ARG A 65 6.74 7.00 -2.48
CA ARG A 65 6.68 8.46 -2.44
C ARG A 65 5.40 8.99 -3.08
N THR A 66 5.08 8.49 -4.27
CA THR A 66 3.89 8.95 -5.01
C THR A 66 2.61 8.57 -4.26
N LEU A 67 2.52 7.34 -3.75
CA LEU A 67 1.36 6.93 -2.95
C LEU A 67 1.20 7.83 -1.72
N ALA A 68 2.28 8.08 -0.99
CA ALA A 68 2.26 8.93 0.20
C ALA A 68 1.77 10.34 -0.13
N LYS A 69 2.25 10.93 -1.23
CA LYS A 69 1.83 12.25 -1.69
C LYS A 69 0.35 12.29 -2.06
N LEU A 70 -0.14 11.25 -2.72
CA LEU A 70 -1.57 11.14 -3.06
C LEU A 70 -2.44 11.05 -1.81
N LEU A 71 -2.03 10.25 -0.83
CA LEU A 71 -2.76 10.12 0.43
C LEU A 71 -2.76 11.41 1.24
N ASP A 72 -1.64 12.12 1.24
CA ASP A 72 -1.53 13.43 1.90
C ASP A 72 -2.49 14.43 1.27
N ALA A 73 -2.55 14.49 -0.06
CA ALA A 73 -3.45 15.38 -0.78
C ALA A 73 -4.93 15.01 -0.57
N LEU A 74 -5.23 13.71 -0.51
CA LEU A 74 -6.60 13.21 -0.32
C LEU A 74 -7.13 13.49 1.08
N ASP A 75 -6.26 13.53 2.07
CA ASP A 75 -6.58 13.82 3.47
C ASP A 75 -7.71 12.92 4.03
N VAL A 76 -7.52 11.62 3.92
CA VAL A 76 -8.50 10.62 4.37
C VAL A 76 -8.77 10.75 5.87
N GLN A 77 -10.05 10.77 6.23
CA GLN A 77 -10.49 10.83 7.62
C GLN A 77 -10.95 9.46 8.13
N PRO A 78 -10.84 9.19 9.45
CA PRO A 78 -11.17 7.87 10.03
C PRO A 78 -12.62 7.42 9.84
N THR A 79 -13.52 8.35 9.54
CA THR A 79 -14.95 8.06 9.35
C THR A 79 -15.34 7.88 7.88
N GLU A 80 -14.38 7.98 6.97
CA GLU A 80 -14.68 7.97 5.54
C GLU A 80 -14.66 6.58 4.93
N LEU A 81 -15.47 6.41 3.88
CA LEU A 81 -15.43 5.28 2.96
C LEU A 81 -14.60 5.70 1.76
N VAL A 82 -13.58 4.92 1.42
CA VAL A 82 -12.69 5.22 0.30
C VAL A 82 -12.82 4.15 -0.78
N LEU A 83 -12.94 4.59 -2.03
CA LEU A 83 -12.89 3.73 -3.20
C LEU A 83 -11.50 3.82 -3.83
N THR A 84 -10.86 2.68 -4.02
CA THR A 84 -9.59 2.60 -4.77
C THR A 84 -9.79 1.74 -6.01
N ILE A 85 -9.39 2.25 -7.17
CA ILE A 85 -9.57 1.59 -8.46
C ILE A 85 -8.22 1.15 -9.00
N GLY A 86 -8.14 -0.11 -9.46
CA GLY A 86 -6.89 -0.68 -9.94
C GLY A 86 -5.96 -1.04 -8.80
N CYS A 87 -6.48 -1.70 -7.76
CA CYS A 87 -5.73 -1.94 -6.53
C CYS A 87 -4.57 -2.94 -6.68
N GLY A 88 -4.46 -3.66 -7.80
CA GLY A 88 -3.42 -4.66 -8.01
C GLY A 88 -3.48 -5.76 -6.96
N LEU A 89 -2.39 -5.96 -6.24
CA LEU A 89 -2.31 -6.95 -5.15
C LEU A 89 -2.79 -6.39 -3.80
N GLY A 90 -3.22 -5.12 -3.74
CA GLY A 90 -3.91 -4.58 -2.58
C GLY A 90 -3.07 -3.74 -1.63
N TYR A 91 -1.86 -3.33 -1.99
CA TYR A 91 -1.03 -2.53 -1.09
C TYR A 91 -1.70 -1.20 -0.71
N SER A 92 -2.15 -0.43 -1.70
CA SER A 92 -2.82 0.84 -1.44
C SER A 92 -4.08 0.63 -0.60
N ALA A 93 -4.85 -0.43 -0.88
CA ALA A 93 -6.04 -0.75 -0.09
C ALA A 93 -5.67 -1.03 1.38
N ALA A 94 -4.60 -1.77 1.63
CA ALA A 94 -4.13 -2.07 2.98
C ALA A 94 -3.70 -0.80 3.73
N VAL A 95 -2.97 0.10 3.06
CA VAL A 95 -2.54 1.36 3.66
C VAL A 95 -3.75 2.24 3.96
N ILE A 96 -4.66 2.41 3.00
CA ILE A 96 -5.86 3.24 3.17
C ILE A 96 -6.78 2.67 4.25
N ALA A 97 -6.86 1.35 4.40
CA ALA A 97 -7.66 0.71 5.44
C ALA A 97 -7.23 1.12 6.85
N ARG A 98 -5.99 1.53 7.04
CA ARG A 98 -5.51 2.06 8.33
C ARG A 98 -5.85 3.53 8.54
N LEU A 99 -6.31 4.21 7.50
CA LEU A 99 -6.66 5.65 7.53
C LEU A 99 -8.17 5.87 7.56
N ALA A 100 -8.93 5.00 6.88
CA ALA A 100 -10.36 5.14 6.64
C ALA A 100 -11.17 4.18 7.51
N GLU A 101 -12.48 4.40 7.56
CA GLU A 101 -13.38 3.45 8.20
C GLU A 101 -13.51 2.17 7.37
N THR A 102 -13.71 2.31 6.05
CA THR A 102 -13.89 1.19 5.14
C THR A 102 -13.28 1.52 3.78
N VAL A 103 -12.72 0.51 3.13
CA VAL A 103 -12.18 0.62 1.77
C VAL A 103 -12.90 -0.35 0.86
N VAL A 104 -13.37 0.14 -0.26
CA VAL A 104 -13.82 -0.69 -1.38
C VAL A 104 -12.75 -0.61 -2.46
N ALA A 105 -12.17 -1.74 -2.79
CA ALA A 105 -11.12 -1.84 -3.80
C ALA A 105 -11.67 -2.52 -5.05
N VAL A 106 -11.34 -1.99 -6.21
CA VAL A 106 -11.76 -2.54 -7.50
C VAL A 106 -10.52 -2.92 -8.30
N GLU A 107 -10.52 -4.14 -8.81
CA GLU A 107 -9.44 -4.64 -9.66
C GLU A 107 -10.05 -5.39 -10.85
N GLU A 108 -9.74 -4.94 -12.05
CA GLU A 108 -10.27 -5.52 -13.29
C GLU A 108 -9.73 -6.93 -13.57
N ASP A 109 -8.46 -7.17 -13.25
CA ASP A 109 -7.84 -8.49 -13.46
C ASP A 109 -8.32 -9.44 -12.38
N GLU A 110 -9.04 -10.50 -12.78
CA GLU A 110 -9.63 -11.46 -11.85
C GLU A 110 -8.58 -12.17 -10.99
N GLY A 111 -7.44 -12.51 -11.57
CA GLY A 111 -6.33 -13.15 -10.85
C GLY A 111 -5.74 -12.24 -9.79
N LEU A 112 -5.49 -10.99 -10.14
CA LEU A 112 -5.00 -9.99 -9.18
C LEU A 112 -6.04 -9.72 -8.10
N ALA A 113 -7.31 -9.62 -8.46
CA ALA A 113 -8.39 -9.38 -7.48
C ALA A 113 -8.46 -10.50 -6.44
N ALA A 114 -8.39 -11.76 -6.90
CA ALA A 114 -8.41 -12.92 -6.01
C ALA A 114 -7.19 -12.94 -5.10
N ASP A 115 -6.00 -12.66 -5.64
CA ASP A 115 -4.77 -12.60 -4.87
C ASP A 115 -4.82 -11.44 -3.86
N ALA A 116 -5.32 -10.27 -4.25
CA ALA A 116 -5.46 -9.13 -3.35
C ALA A 116 -6.37 -9.46 -2.17
N GLN A 117 -7.53 -10.07 -2.43
CA GLN A 117 -8.45 -10.44 -1.36
C GLN A 117 -7.81 -11.45 -0.40
N ARG A 118 -7.09 -12.43 -0.94
CA ARG A 118 -6.38 -13.43 -0.14
C ARG A 118 -5.30 -12.78 0.74
N ILE A 119 -4.47 -11.91 0.16
CA ILE A 119 -3.38 -11.25 0.89
C ILE A 119 -3.94 -10.35 1.99
N LEU A 120 -4.97 -9.56 1.68
CA LEU A 120 -5.62 -8.69 2.67
C LEU A 120 -6.16 -9.52 3.85
N SER A 121 -6.78 -10.66 3.56
CA SER A 121 -7.29 -11.56 4.62
C SER A 121 -6.15 -12.15 5.46
N GLU A 122 -5.08 -12.62 4.81
CA GLU A 122 -3.92 -13.18 5.50
C GLU A 122 -3.22 -12.13 6.40
N GLU A 123 -3.22 -10.87 5.99
CA GLU A 123 -2.63 -9.78 6.76
C GLU A 123 -3.58 -9.19 7.80
N GLY A 124 -4.77 -9.76 7.95
CA GLY A 124 -5.73 -9.32 8.97
C GLY A 124 -6.41 -7.99 8.67
N VAL A 125 -6.44 -7.58 7.41
CA VAL A 125 -7.14 -6.36 6.99
C VAL A 125 -8.62 -6.70 6.82
N ASP A 126 -9.46 -6.30 7.78
CA ASP A 126 -10.86 -6.68 7.85
C ASP A 126 -11.84 -5.60 7.39
N ASN A 127 -11.35 -4.40 7.09
CA ASN A 127 -12.17 -3.27 6.65
C ASN A 127 -11.91 -2.87 5.19
N ALA A 128 -11.32 -3.74 4.40
CA ALA A 128 -11.14 -3.56 2.96
C ALA A 128 -11.71 -4.77 2.22
N VAL A 129 -12.46 -4.51 1.17
CA VAL A 129 -13.05 -5.55 0.31
C VAL A 129 -12.71 -5.27 -1.15
N VAL A 130 -12.34 -6.33 -1.86
CA VAL A 130 -12.01 -6.24 -3.29
C VAL A 130 -13.21 -6.68 -4.13
#